data_a3401782a9eb64d71b12e28cf6854042
#
_entry.id   a3401782a9eb64d71b12e28cf6854042
#
_cell.length_a   1.000
_cell.length_b   1.000
_cell.length_c   1.000
_cell.angle_alpha   90.00
_cell.angle_beta   90.00
_cell.angle_gamma   90.00
#
_symmetry.space_group_name_H-M   'P 1'
#
loop_
_entity.id
_entity.type
_entity.pdbx_description
1 polymer ?
#
loop_
_entity_poly.entity_id
_entity_poly.type
_entity_poly.pdbx_seq_one_letter_code
_entity_poly.pdbx_strand_id
1 'polypeptide(L)'
;MPLHVLLLAPSRRAASETFIRANLRGLPFRKTAVFGDERPLGRPLAFAHGLAVLLSKALTVLGLLRLASLPAACTTWLLLQRHRPDVMLVDFGFHAVRVMEAAGWSGVPLVVHFRGSDASSESKFQRLRDRYRRLFQLTDGLIVKSRPMQQALQSLGADSESMVISPSGADPALFHRADPAAAPPRLLAVGRLVAKKGPLQTVQAFARLVARLDEPLRSRAELLIVGEGPLQDQLQELVDDQQLSGQVQLLGLRSPQQIADLMRSARGFVQHSVVAPDGDSEGNPVAVMEAQLSGLPVVATRHAGIPEVVLDGDTGLLVEEEDVEAMAQAMGRLLLEPELAARLGAAGRRRVANGFTVQHHWFAVSGVLERSAAARSPWTR
;
A
#
# COMPACT_ATOMS: atom_id res chain seq x y z
N MET A 1 4.66 -12.06 30.06
CA MET A 1 5.55 -11.07 29.38
C MET A 1 4.89 -10.62 28.09
N PRO A 2 5.08 -9.39 27.60
CA PRO A 2 4.53 -9.00 26.31
C PRO A 2 5.12 -9.86 25.20
N LEU A 3 4.30 -10.20 24.19
CA LEU A 3 4.69 -10.97 23.02
C LEU A 3 5.92 -10.35 22.35
N HIS A 4 6.91 -11.17 21.99
CA HIS A 4 8.10 -10.72 21.27
C HIS A 4 7.99 -11.05 19.79
N VAL A 5 7.94 -10.04 18.93
CA VAL A 5 7.80 -10.15 17.47
C VAL A 5 9.15 -9.84 16.79
N LEU A 6 9.63 -10.78 15.96
CA LEU A 6 10.70 -10.50 15.00
C LEU A 6 10.07 -10.00 13.69
N LEU A 7 10.26 -8.72 13.38
CA LEU A 7 9.74 -8.09 12.17
C LEU A 7 10.83 -8.05 11.10
N LEU A 8 10.54 -8.64 9.94
CA LEU A 8 11.43 -8.64 8.78
C LEU A 8 10.81 -7.83 7.63
N ALA A 9 11.56 -6.87 7.09
CA ALA A 9 11.14 -6.05 5.96
C ALA A 9 12.30 -5.83 4.98
N PRO A 10 12.02 -5.57 3.67
CA PRO A 10 13.07 -5.43 2.66
C PRO A 10 14.00 -4.24 2.89
N SER A 11 13.46 -3.09 3.27
CA SER A 11 14.22 -1.85 3.44
C SER A 11 13.69 -0.98 4.57
N ARG A 12 14.60 -0.28 5.27
CA ARG A 12 14.25 0.77 6.24
C ARG A 12 14.02 2.12 5.57
N ARG A 13 14.67 2.36 4.42
CA ARG A 13 14.83 3.69 3.81
C ARG A 13 13.82 4.00 2.72
N ALA A 14 13.07 3.01 2.25
CA ALA A 14 12.08 3.23 1.21
C ALA A 14 11.02 4.25 1.66
N ALA A 15 10.99 5.41 1.00
CA ALA A 15 10.09 6.51 1.35
C ALA A 15 8.60 6.09 1.26
N SER A 16 8.27 5.19 0.32
CA SER A 16 6.93 4.67 0.10
C SER A 16 6.45 3.63 1.13
N GLU A 17 7.33 3.15 2.03
CA GLU A 17 7.01 2.11 3.02
C GLU A 17 6.68 2.69 4.41
N THR A 18 5.90 3.77 4.44
CA THR A 18 5.47 4.45 5.68
C THR A 18 4.73 3.52 6.65
N PHE A 19 4.01 2.53 6.11
CA PHE A 19 3.25 1.53 6.86
C PHE A 19 4.14 0.60 7.71
N ILE A 20 5.37 0.28 7.27
CA ILE A 20 6.32 -0.52 8.08
C ILE A 20 6.69 0.27 9.33
N ARG A 21 7.00 1.57 9.16
CA ARG A 21 7.29 2.47 10.28
C ARG A 21 6.08 2.66 11.19
N ALA A 22 4.86 2.69 10.63
CA ALA A 22 3.63 2.75 11.43
C ALA A 22 3.45 1.49 12.27
N ASN A 23 3.67 0.29 11.70
CA ASN A 23 3.61 -0.97 12.45
C ASN A 23 4.67 -1.04 13.56
N LEU A 24 5.89 -0.56 13.30
CA LEU A 24 6.93 -0.50 14.31
C LEU A 24 6.57 0.41 15.49
N ARG A 25 5.82 1.49 15.24
CA ARG A 25 5.38 2.41 16.30
C ARG A 25 4.13 1.91 17.03
N GLY A 26 3.14 1.41 16.29
CA GLY A 26 1.79 1.21 16.81
C GLY A 26 1.49 -0.19 17.34
N LEU A 27 2.20 -1.25 16.92
CA LEU A 27 1.95 -2.59 17.46
C LEU A 27 2.38 -2.65 18.93
N PRO A 28 1.55 -3.20 19.85
CA PRO A 28 1.77 -3.12 21.31
C PRO A 28 2.73 -4.20 21.85
N PHE A 29 3.66 -4.70 21.03
CA PHE A 29 4.54 -5.80 21.34
C PHE A 29 5.99 -5.37 21.54
N ARG A 30 6.79 -6.22 22.20
CA ARG A 30 8.24 -6.11 22.11
C ARG A 30 8.65 -6.48 20.69
N LYS A 31 9.41 -5.60 20.01
CA LYS A 31 9.76 -5.76 18.59
C LYS A 31 11.26 -5.76 18.39
N THR A 32 11.74 -6.75 17.65
CA THR A 32 13.07 -6.72 17.01
C THR A 32 12.87 -6.58 15.52
N ALA A 33 13.28 -5.46 14.93
CA ALA A 33 13.14 -5.21 13.49
C ALA A 33 14.47 -5.42 12.79
N VAL A 34 14.42 -6.14 11.66
CA VAL A 34 15.58 -6.40 10.81
C VAL A 34 15.20 -6.07 9.36
N PHE A 35 16.03 -5.31 8.70
CA PHE A 35 15.80 -4.86 7.34
C PHE A 35 16.81 -5.49 6.38
N GLY A 36 16.36 -5.84 5.17
CA GLY A 36 17.18 -6.50 4.17
C GLY A 36 18.32 -5.63 3.62
N ASP A 37 18.26 -4.31 3.81
CA ASP A 37 19.33 -3.35 3.49
C ASP A 37 20.33 -3.13 4.66
N GLU A 38 20.16 -3.81 5.77
CA GLU A 38 21.05 -3.76 6.95
C GLU A 38 21.92 -5.02 7.06
N ARG A 39 22.96 -4.95 7.89
CA ARG A 39 23.85 -6.08 8.20
C ARG A 39 23.51 -6.65 9.58
N PRO A 40 22.56 -7.56 9.68
CA PRO A 40 21.95 -7.96 10.95
C PRO A 40 22.90 -8.75 11.88
N LEU A 41 23.98 -9.36 11.34
CA LEU A 41 24.92 -10.18 12.11
C LEU A 41 26.19 -9.44 12.55
N GLY A 42 26.27 -8.13 12.28
CA GLY A 42 27.39 -7.29 12.69
C GLY A 42 28.66 -7.40 11.85
N ARG A 43 29.71 -6.65 12.25
CA ARG A 43 30.96 -6.51 11.49
C ARG A 43 31.75 -7.82 11.24
N PRO A 44 31.87 -8.76 12.22
CA PRO A 44 32.70 -9.95 12.02
C PRO A 44 32.24 -10.85 10.87
N LEU A 45 30.93 -10.88 10.61
CA LEU A 45 30.33 -11.70 9.53
C LEU A 45 30.02 -10.90 8.25
N ALA A 46 30.46 -9.64 8.18
CA ALA A 46 30.12 -8.77 7.05
C ALA A 46 30.68 -9.30 5.72
N PHE A 47 31.88 -9.89 5.71
CA PHE A 47 32.48 -10.48 4.51
C PHE A 47 31.70 -11.73 4.06
N ALA A 48 31.45 -12.65 5.00
CA ALA A 48 30.65 -13.86 4.73
C ALA A 48 29.24 -13.52 4.24
N HIS A 49 28.61 -12.49 4.83
CA HIS A 49 27.31 -11.99 4.38
C HIS A 49 27.39 -11.41 2.96
N GLY A 50 28.43 -10.64 2.63
CA GLY A 50 28.64 -10.11 1.27
C GLY A 50 28.78 -11.21 0.23
N LEU A 51 29.60 -12.23 0.52
CA LEU A 51 29.78 -13.40 -0.34
C LEU A 51 28.45 -14.18 -0.52
N ALA A 52 27.72 -14.37 0.57
CA ALA A 52 26.40 -15.03 0.55
C ALA A 52 25.38 -14.28 -0.30
N VAL A 53 25.39 -12.94 -0.26
CA VAL A 53 24.53 -12.09 -1.11
C VAL A 53 24.90 -12.23 -2.59
N LEU A 54 26.20 -12.23 -2.91
CA LEU A 54 26.67 -12.43 -4.29
C LEU A 54 26.26 -13.80 -4.84
N LEU A 55 26.48 -14.86 -4.05
CA LEU A 55 26.06 -16.21 -4.40
C LEU A 55 24.54 -16.30 -4.60
N SER A 56 23.76 -15.71 -3.69
CA SER A 56 22.29 -15.65 -3.81
C SER A 56 21.86 -14.96 -5.11
N LYS A 57 22.52 -13.85 -5.51
CA LYS A 57 22.24 -13.17 -6.78
C LYS A 57 22.55 -14.05 -7.99
N ALA A 58 23.72 -14.70 -8.02
CA ALA A 58 24.11 -15.61 -9.09
C ALA A 58 23.13 -16.79 -9.24
N LEU A 59 22.76 -17.44 -8.13
CA LEU A 59 21.77 -18.52 -8.13
C LEU A 59 20.38 -18.06 -8.57
N THR A 60 20.02 -16.80 -8.26
CA THR A 60 18.75 -16.21 -8.70
C THR A 60 18.73 -16.03 -10.22
N VAL A 61 19.83 -15.57 -10.82
CA VAL A 61 19.99 -15.44 -12.29
C VAL A 61 19.88 -16.81 -12.97
N LEU A 62 20.44 -17.85 -12.36
CA LEU A 62 20.35 -19.22 -12.83
C LEU A 62 18.98 -19.89 -12.61
N GLY A 63 18.00 -19.18 -12.03
CA GLY A 63 16.66 -19.73 -11.74
C GLY A 63 16.61 -20.66 -10.52
N LEU A 64 17.72 -20.89 -9.82
CA LEU A 64 17.84 -21.77 -8.66
C LEU A 64 17.34 -21.10 -7.38
N LEU A 65 16.06 -20.65 -7.38
CA LEU A 65 15.49 -19.81 -6.34
C LEU A 65 15.50 -20.44 -4.93
N ARG A 66 15.41 -21.78 -4.83
CA ARG A 66 15.50 -22.49 -3.55
C ARG A 66 16.89 -22.34 -2.93
N LEU A 67 17.93 -22.58 -3.69
CA LEU A 67 19.33 -22.44 -3.25
C LEU A 67 19.66 -20.96 -2.98
N ALA A 68 19.17 -20.07 -3.83
CA ALA A 68 19.36 -18.63 -3.69
C ALA A 68 18.78 -18.06 -2.38
N SER A 69 17.76 -18.70 -1.79
CA SER A 69 17.16 -18.28 -0.52
C SER A 69 17.89 -18.80 0.72
N LEU A 70 18.74 -19.82 0.61
CA LEU A 70 19.41 -20.43 1.78
C LEU A 70 20.24 -19.45 2.61
N PRO A 71 21.05 -18.53 2.05
CA PRO A 71 21.79 -17.56 2.86
C PRO A 71 20.89 -16.69 3.73
N ALA A 72 19.77 -16.22 3.18
CA ALA A 72 18.79 -15.42 3.93
C ALA A 72 18.08 -16.26 5.02
N ALA A 73 17.73 -17.50 4.69
CA ALA A 73 17.11 -18.42 5.65
C ALA A 73 18.06 -18.76 6.81
N CYS A 74 19.34 -19.06 6.52
CA CYS A 74 20.37 -19.32 7.56
C CYS A 74 20.57 -18.09 8.47
N THR A 75 20.70 -16.91 7.86
CA THR A 75 20.82 -15.65 8.63
C THR A 75 19.61 -15.45 9.53
N THR A 76 18.41 -15.65 9.00
CA THR A 76 17.17 -15.50 9.78
C THR A 76 17.10 -16.55 10.89
N TRP A 77 17.47 -17.78 10.62
CA TRP A 77 17.52 -18.83 11.65
C TRP A 77 18.46 -18.46 12.80
N LEU A 78 19.66 -17.93 12.52
CA LEU A 78 20.58 -17.43 13.56
C LEU A 78 19.95 -16.28 14.38
N LEU A 79 19.22 -15.37 13.74
CA LEU A 79 18.50 -14.31 14.43
C LEU A 79 17.39 -14.86 15.33
N LEU A 80 16.65 -15.88 14.87
CA LEU A 80 15.63 -16.56 15.66
C LEU A 80 16.23 -17.22 16.91
N GLN A 81 17.37 -17.93 16.78
CA GLN A 81 18.08 -18.53 17.91
C GLN A 81 18.58 -17.47 18.92
N ARG A 82 19.08 -16.33 18.41
CA ARG A 82 19.61 -15.25 19.23
C ARG A 82 18.54 -14.48 20.01
N HIS A 83 17.43 -14.14 19.33
CA HIS A 83 16.41 -13.24 19.89
C HIS A 83 15.25 -14.00 20.53
N ARG A 84 15.07 -15.27 20.20
CA ARG A 84 13.97 -16.16 20.68
C ARG A 84 12.60 -15.47 20.65
N PRO A 85 12.14 -14.97 19.46
CA PRO A 85 10.83 -14.34 19.36
C PRO A 85 9.72 -15.38 19.46
N ASP A 86 8.54 -14.95 19.91
CA ASP A 86 7.35 -15.79 19.97
C ASP A 86 6.71 -15.99 18.58
N VAL A 87 6.90 -15.00 17.67
CA VAL A 87 6.36 -15.03 16.31
C VAL A 87 7.21 -14.16 15.38
N MET A 88 7.26 -14.54 14.11
CA MET A 88 7.92 -13.80 13.04
C MET A 88 6.87 -13.15 12.13
N LEU A 89 6.96 -11.82 11.94
CA LEU A 89 6.17 -11.06 10.97
C LEU A 89 7.05 -10.65 9.79
N VAL A 90 6.69 -11.07 8.59
CA VAL A 90 7.44 -10.73 7.38
C VAL A 90 6.59 -9.87 6.46
N ASP A 91 7.05 -8.66 6.18
CA ASP A 91 6.43 -7.80 5.17
C ASP A 91 6.89 -8.23 3.76
N PHE A 92 5.93 -8.32 2.85
CA PHE A 92 5.98 -8.78 1.46
C PHE A 92 6.22 -10.28 1.26
N GLY A 93 5.37 -10.90 0.43
CA GLY A 93 5.45 -12.30 0.06
C GLY A 93 6.77 -12.67 -0.63
N PHE A 94 7.31 -11.80 -1.52
CA PHE A 94 8.62 -12.02 -2.16
C PHE A 94 9.80 -12.00 -1.16
N HIS A 95 9.66 -11.32 -0.03
CA HIS A 95 10.65 -11.36 1.05
C HIS A 95 10.45 -12.62 1.90
N ALA A 96 9.20 -12.97 2.19
CA ALA A 96 8.85 -14.14 2.97
C ALA A 96 9.40 -15.45 2.36
N VAL A 97 9.32 -15.64 1.04
CA VAL A 97 9.87 -16.84 0.38
C VAL A 97 11.38 -17.00 0.53
N ARG A 98 12.11 -15.96 0.89
CA ARG A 98 13.57 -16.03 1.12
C ARG A 98 13.90 -16.48 2.53
N VAL A 99 13.01 -16.26 3.49
CA VAL A 99 13.25 -16.49 4.92
C VAL A 99 12.38 -17.61 5.53
N MET A 100 11.37 -18.08 4.80
CA MET A 100 10.36 -19.03 5.29
C MET A 100 10.95 -20.35 5.82
N GLU A 101 12.04 -20.85 5.25
CA GLU A 101 12.65 -22.11 5.70
C GLU A 101 13.21 -21.97 7.13
N ALA A 102 13.62 -20.76 7.54
CA ALA A 102 14.05 -20.51 8.92
C ALA A 102 12.92 -20.72 9.93
N ALA A 103 11.67 -20.38 9.58
CA ALA A 103 10.49 -20.67 10.39
C ALA A 103 10.28 -22.19 10.52
N GLY A 104 10.36 -22.93 9.39
CA GLY A 104 10.25 -24.39 9.39
C GLY A 104 11.33 -25.07 10.23
N TRP A 105 12.58 -24.60 10.20
CA TRP A 105 13.70 -25.17 10.97
C TRP A 105 13.64 -24.84 12.46
N SER A 106 13.12 -23.67 12.83
CA SER A 106 13.07 -23.20 14.23
C SER A 106 11.76 -23.57 14.93
N GLY A 107 10.69 -23.83 14.18
CA GLY A 107 9.33 -23.98 14.70
C GLY A 107 8.68 -22.65 15.13
N VAL A 108 9.34 -21.50 14.93
CA VAL A 108 8.77 -20.19 15.24
C VAL A 108 7.63 -19.87 14.25
N PRO A 109 6.43 -19.51 14.74
CA PRO A 109 5.31 -19.16 13.89
C PRO A 109 5.62 -18.06 12.90
N LEU A 110 5.16 -18.22 11.65
CA LEU A 110 5.37 -17.29 10.55
C LEU A 110 4.05 -16.60 10.17
N VAL A 111 4.01 -15.29 10.27
CA VAL A 111 2.94 -14.43 9.74
C VAL A 111 3.49 -13.62 8.57
N VAL A 112 2.78 -13.62 7.44
CA VAL A 112 3.19 -12.90 6.24
C VAL A 112 2.17 -11.83 5.89
N HIS A 113 2.67 -10.63 5.62
CA HIS A 113 1.87 -9.50 5.23
C HIS A 113 2.09 -9.17 3.75
N PHE A 114 1.13 -9.52 2.89
CA PHE A 114 1.11 -9.15 1.49
C PHE A 114 0.66 -7.69 1.32
N ARG A 115 1.30 -6.95 0.40
CA ARG A 115 1.17 -5.48 0.35
C ARG A 115 0.60 -4.92 -0.97
N GLY A 116 0.74 -5.62 -2.08
CA GLY A 116 0.29 -5.16 -3.40
C GLY A 116 1.01 -5.95 -4.49
N SER A 117 2.05 -5.41 -5.08
CA SER A 117 2.78 -6.01 -6.20
C SER A 117 3.32 -7.43 -5.98
N ASP A 118 3.40 -7.86 -4.74
CA ASP A 118 3.76 -9.22 -4.33
C ASP A 118 2.60 -10.22 -4.48
N ALA A 119 1.39 -9.73 -4.73
CA ALA A 119 0.20 -10.53 -4.98
C ALA A 119 -0.52 -10.19 -6.30
N SER A 120 -0.05 -9.19 -7.07
CA SER A 120 -0.71 -8.73 -8.30
C SER A 120 0.19 -8.75 -9.54
N SER A 121 1.49 -8.44 -9.41
CA SER A 121 2.39 -8.41 -10.57
C SER A 121 2.54 -9.80 -11.18
N GLU A 122 1.98 -10.00 -12.37
CA GLU A 122 1.92 -11.30 -13.08
C GLU A 122 3.30 -11.96 -13.19
N SER A 123 4.31 -11.21 -13.62
CA SER A 123 5.66 -11.71 -13.81
C SER A 123 6.31 -12.20 -12.50
N LYS A 124 6.10 -11.49 -11.39
CA LYS A 124 6.57 -11.90 -10.05
C LYS A 124 5.79 -13.09 -9.54
N PHE A 125 4.48 -13.07 -9.74
CA PHE A 125 3.55 -14.09 -9.28
C PHE A 125 3.84 -15.45 -9.96
N GLN A 126 3.99 -15.47 -11.28
CA GLN A 126 4.36 -16.67 -12.04
C GLN A 126 5.74 -17.21 -11.61
N ARG A 127 6.75 -16.32 -11.49
CA ARG A 127 8.10 -16.69 -11.08
C ARG A 127 8.17 -17.30 -9.69
N LEU A 128 7.32 -16.83 -8.76
CA LEU A 128 7.33 -17.25 -7.36
C LEU A 128 6.25 -18.28 -7.02
N ARG A 129 5.44 -18.72 -7.99
CA ARG A 129 4.26 -19.56 -7.78
C ARG A 129 4.52 -20.78 -6.89
N ASP A 130 5.53 -21.58 -7.22
CA ASP A 130 5.87 -22.77 -6.43
C ASP A 130 6.45 -22.43 -5.06
N ARG A 131 7.14 -21.28 -4.96
CA ARG A 131 7.64 -20.79 -3.69
C ARG A 131 6.50 -20.30 -2.80
N TYR A 132 5.47 -19.66 -3.36
CA TYR A 132 4.28 -19.25 -2.62
C TYR A 132 3.47 -20.46 -2.13
N ARG A 133 3.31 -21.51 -2.94
CA ARG A 133 2.68 -22.76 -2.47
C ARG A 133 3.42 -23.35 -1.27
N ARG A 134 4.75 -23.38 -1.30
CA ARG A 134 5.55 -23.81 -0.15
C ARG A 134 5.44 -22.86 1.04
N LEU A 135 5.40 -21.55 0.80
CA LEU A 135 5.21 -20.54 1.83
C LEU A 135 3.91 -20.77 2.60
N PHE A 136 2.81 -20.99 1.89
CA PHE A 136 1.49 -21.22 2.52
C PHE A 136 1.45 -22.46 3.41
N GLN A 137 2.25 -23.50 3.12
CA GLN A 137 2.39 -24.66 3.99
C GLN A 137 3.15 -24.40 5.30
N LEU A 138 3.97 -23.33 5.33
CA LEU A 138 4.80 -22.94 6.47
C LEU A 138 4.23 -21.76 7.26
N THR A 139 3.19 -21.11 6.73
CA THR A 139 2.64 -19.87 7.28
C THR A 139 1.52 -20.18 8.25
N ASP A 140 1.55 -19.56 9.44
CA ASP A 140 0.53 -19.69 10.49
C ASP A 140 -0.53 -18.57 10.38
N GLY A 141 -0.27 -17.52 9.62
CA GLY A 141 -1.22 -16.45 9.35
C GLY A 141 -0.83 -15.58 8.17
N LEU A 142 -1.82 -15.14 7.41
CA LEU A 142 -1.66 -14.26 6.26
C LEU A 142 -2.44 -12.97 6.47
N ILE A 143 -1.83 -11.84 6.18
CA ILE A 143 -2.48 -10.52 6.19
C ILE A 143 -2.48 -9.99 4.77
N VAL A 144 -3.67 -9.66 4.26
CA VAL A 144 -3.90 -9.15 2.90
C VAL A 144 -4.59 -7.80 2.95
N LYS A 145 -4.54 -7.04 1.85
CA LYS A 145 -5.06 -5.68 1.82
C LYS A 145 -6.51 -5.56 1.36
N SER A 146 -7.01 -6.55 0.61
CA SER A 146 -8.32 -6.52 -0.03
C SER A 146 -8.82 -7.92 -0.35
N ARG A 147 -10.11 -8.06 -0.65
CA ARG A 147 -10.70 -9.32 -1.13
C ARG A 147 -10.12 -9.78 -2.46
N PRO A 148 -9.91 -8.93 -3.48
CA PRO A 148 -9.22 -9.36 -4.70
C PRO A 148 -7.84 -9.97 -4.42
N MET A 149 -7.06 -9.38 -3.51
CA MET A 149 -5.78 -9.94 -3.09
C MET A 149 -5.94 -11.29 -2.38
N GLN A 150 -6.92 -11.42 -1.49
CA GLN A 150 -7.26 -12.70 -0.85
C GLN A 150 -7.57 -13.78 -1.90
N GLN A 151 -8.45 -13.48 -2.86
CA GLN A 151 -8.81 -14.40 -3.95
C GLN A 151 -7.61 -14.81 -4.80
N ALA A 152 -6.73 -13.86 -5.12
CA ALA A 152 -5.50 -14.14 -5.86
C ALA A 152 -4.57 -15.13 -5.11
N LEU A 153 -4.42 -14.99 -3.79
CA LEU A 153 -3.61 -15.93 -3.00
C LEU A 153 -4.33 -17.29 -2.83
N GLN A 154 -5.65 -17.31 -2.69
CA GLN A 154 -6.45 -18.55 -2.65
C GLN A 154 -6.28 -19.36 -3.93
N SER A 155 -6.26 -18.71 -5.10
CA SER A 155 -6.03 -19.40 -6.39
C SER A 155 -4.66 -20.10 -6.48
N LEU A 156 -3.70 -19.70 -5.63
CA LEU A 156 -2.40 -20.36 -5.47
C LEU A 156 -2.37 -21.42 -4.36
N GLY A 157 -3.47 -21.63 -3.64
CA GLY A 157 -3.59 -22.63 -2.60
C GLY A 157 -3.37 -22.10 -1.18
N ALA A 158 -3.48 -20.78 -0.95
CA ALA A 158 -3.53 -20.23 0.39
C ALA A 158 -4.89 -20.55 1.04
N ASP A 159 -4.86 -20.93 2.31
CA ASP A 159 -6.08 -21.19 3.07
C ASP A 159 -6.78 -19.90 3.48
N SER A 160 -8.09 -19.80 3.19
CA SER A 160 -8.92 -18.63 3.50
C SER A 160 -9.03 -18.37 5.00
N GLU A 161 -9.07 -19.41 5.83
CA GLU A 161 -9.22 -19.28 7.28
C GLU A 161 -7.97 -18.70 7.93
N SER A 162 -6.81 -18.91 7.32
CA SER A 162 -5.55 -18.32 7.76
C SER A 162 -5.37 -16.85 7.36
N MET A 163 -6.27 -16.32 6.50
CA MET A 163 -6.15 -14.95 5.95
C MET A 163 -7.01 -13.93 6.70
N VAL A 164 -6.42 -12.77 7.01
CA VAL A 164 -7.12 -11.60 7.54
C VAL A 164 -6.97 -10.44 6.57
N ILE A 165 -8.11 -9.86 6.16
CA ILE A 165 -8.12 -8.63 5.35
C ILE A 165 -7.88 -7.45 6.28
N SER A 166 -6.80 -6.72 6.06
CA SER A 166 -6.43 -5.56 6.86
C SER A 166 -5.78 -4.49 5.98
N PRO A 167 -6.55 -3.54 5.44
CA PRO A 167 -6.02 -2.33 4.83
C PRO A 167 -5.06 -1.60 5.78
N SER A 168 -4.11 -0.82 5.25
CA SER A 168 -3.10 -0.15 6.09
C SER A 168 -3.69 0.91 7.03
N GLY A 169 -4.87 1.43 6.68
CA GLY A 169 -5.57 2.46 7.44
C GLY A 169 -4.96 3.86 7.33
N ALA A 170 -5.76 4.86 7.67
CA ALA A 170 -5.34 6.25 7.77
C ALA A 170 -5.20 6.69 9.23
N ASP A 171 -4.32 7.66 9.50
CA ASP A 171 -4.07 8.17 10.85
C ASP A 171 -5.05 9.31 11.20
N PRO A 172 -5.99 9.11 12.15
CA PRO A 172 -6.97 10.14 12.52
C PRO A 172 -6.35 11.34 13.27
N ALA A 173 -5.15 11.20 13.79
CA ALA A 173 -4.45 12.33 14.41
C ALA A 173 -3.95 13.33 13.35
N LEU A 174 -3.74 12.87 12.10
CA LEU A 174 -3.19 13.67 11.02
C LEU A 174 -4.25 14.10 10.01
N PHE A 175 -5.12 13.17 9.59
CA PHE A 175 -6.08 13.36 8.50
C PHE A 175 -7.49 13.67 9.04
N HIS A 176 -7.86 14.95 9.01
CA HIS A 176 -9.13 15.46 9.54
C HIS A 176 -9.46 16.87 9.04
N ARG A 177 -10.71 17.31 9.22
CA ARG A 177 -11.20 18.71 9.11
C ARG A 177 -11.14 19.31 7.70
N ALA A 178 -11.27 18.55 6.61
CA ALA A 178 -11.55 19.13 5.31
C ALA A 178 -12.99 19.69 5.29
N ASP A 179 -13.16 20.82 4.62
CA ASP A 179 -14.46 21.41 4.31
C ASP A 179 -14.59 21.58 2.78
N PRO A 180 -15.06 20.53 2.08
CA PRO A 180 -15.18 20.55 0.63
C PRO A 180 -16.15 21.61 0.11
N ALA A 181 -17.18 22.00 0.89
CA ALA A 181 -18.14 23.02 0.45
C ALA A 181 -17.48 24.41 0.37
N ALA A 182 -16.67 24.77 1.37
CA ALA A 182 -15.99 26.05 1.42
C ALA A 182 -14.67 26.08 0.61
N ALA A 183 -14.12 24.91 0.26
CA ALA A 183 -12.85 24.81 -0.47
C ALA A 183 -12.94 25.43 -1.88
N PRO A 184 -11.83 25.98 -2.41
CA PRO A 184 -11.76 26.40 -3.81
C PRO A 184 -12.00 25.19 -4.75
N PRO A 185 -12.26 25.43 -6.06
CA PRO A 185 -12.47 24.36 -7.04
C PRO A 185 -11.16 23.61 -7.36
N ARG A 186 -10.59 22.98 -6.35
CA ARG A 186 -9.30 22.31 -6.37
C ARG A 186 -9.45 20.81 -6.15
N LEU A 187 -8.89 20.04 -7.05
CA LEU A 187 -8.76 18.59 -6.94
C LEU A 187 -7.33 18.21 -6.53
N LEU A 188 -7.18 17.14 -5.79
CA LEU A 188 -5.90 16.65 -5.29
C LEU A 188 -5.71 15.18 -5.66
N ALA A 189 -4.55 14.85 -6.22
CA ALA A 189 -4.07 13.47 -6.41
C ALA A 189 -2.79 13.25 -5.62
N VAL A 190 -2.67 12.12 -4.91
CA VAL A 190 -1.49 11.79 -4.09
C VAL A 190 -1.06 10.35 -4.35
N GLY A 191 0.18 10.17 -4.80
CA GLY A 191 0.73 8.84 -5.02
C GLY A 191 2.00 8.87 -5.86
N ARG A 192 2.67 7.70 -5.95
CA ARG A 192 3.81 7.56 -6.86
C ARG A 192 3.34 7.75 -8.30
N LEU A 193 4.15 8.41 -9.13
CA LEU A 193 3.86 8.61 -10.55
C LEU A 193 4.25 7.35 -11.34
N VAL A 194 3.43 6.30 -11.20
CA VAL A 194 3.59 4.96 -11.83
C VAL A 194 2.28 4.57 -12.52
N ALA A 195 2.36 3.69 -13.52
CA ALA A 195 1.23 3.32 -14.38
C ALA A 195 -0.04 2.93 -13.60
N LYS A 196 0.08 2.06 -12.58
CA LYS A 196 -1.08 1.61 -11.80
C LYS A 196 -1.83 2.70 -11.03
N LYS A 197 -1.24 3.88 -10.84
CA LYS A 197 -1.88 5.04 -10.20
C LYS A 197 -2.66 5.91 -11.19
N GLY A 198 -2.49 5.70 -12.50
CA GLY A 198 -3.17 6.42 -13.56
C GLY A 198 -3.00 7.93 -13.54
N PRO A 199 -1.77 8.48 -13.31
CA PRO A 199 -1.60 9.92 -13.27
C PRO A 199 -1.87 10.57 -14.62
N LEU A 200 -1.56 9.88 -15.73
CA LEU A 200 -1.83 10.36 -17.08
C LEU A 200 -3.33 10.43 -17.36
N GLN A 201 -4.07 9.36 -17.03
CA GLN A 201 -5.53 9.31 -17.14
C GLN A 201 -6.20 10.40 -16.27
N THR A 202 -5.64 10.67 -15.09
CA THR A 202 -6.12 11.72 -14.19
C THR A 202 -5.98 13.11 -14.84
N VAL A 203 -4.84 13.42 -15.48
CA VAL A 203 -4.65 14.70 -16.20
C VAL A 203 -5.54 14.77 -17.44
N GLN A 204 -5.66 13.68 -18.21
CA GLN A 204 -6.57 13.61 -19.36
C GLN A 204 -8.03 13.87 -18.96
N ALA A 205 -8.48 13.29 -17.84
CA ALA A 205 -9.82 13.54 -17.33
C ALA A 205 -10.01 15.00 -16.91
N PHE A 206 -9.00 15.60 -16.26
CA PHE A 206 -9.04 17.00 -15.88
C PHE A 206 -9.04 17.94 -17.11
N ALA A 207 -8.30 17.63 -18.16
CA ALA A 207 -8.34 18.36 -19.43
C ALA A 207 -9.74 18.38 -20.04
N ARG A 208 -10.39 17.20 -20.11
CA ARG A 208 -11.78 17.10 -20.61
C ARG A 208 -12.77 17.86 -19.74
N LEU A 209 -12.56 17.87 -18.42
CA LEU A 209 -13.37 18.63 -17.50
C LEU A 209 -13.24 20.13 -17.78
N VAL A 210 -12.00 20.66 -17.79
CA VAL A 210 -11.73 22.10 -17.99
C VAL A 210 -12.31 22.60 -19.32
N ALA A 211 -12.23 21.80 -20.39
CA ALA A 211 -12.79 22.16 -21.69
C ALA A 211 -14.33 22.38 -21.68
N ARG A 212 -15.05 21.85 -20.66
CA ARG A 212 -16.51 21.95 -20.51
C ARG A 212 -16.98 22.92 -19.46
N LEU A 213 -16.05 23.46 -18.66
CA LEU A 213 -16.40 24.43 -17.64
C LEU A 213 -16.60 25.80 -18.25
N ASP A 214 -17.59 26.52 -17.73
CA ASP A 214 -17.80 27.94 -18.04
C ASP A 214 -16.99 28.82 -17.07
N GLU A 215 -16.76 30.08 -17.49
CA GLU A 215 -16.17 31.09 -16.61
C GLU A 215 -17.18 31.53 -15.52
N PRO A 216 -16.72 31.85 -14.29
CA PRO A 216 -15.32 31.92 -13.87
C PRO A 216 -14.75 30.59 -13.30
N LEU A 217 -15.49 29.50 -13.36
CA LEU A 217 -15.03 28.24 -12.77
C LEU A 217 -13.87 27.63 -13.54
N ARG A 218 -13.89 27.75 -14.88
CA ARG A 218 -12.82 27.26 -15.76
C ARG A 218 -11.45 27.81 -15.36
N SER A 219 -11.32 29.12 -15.21
CA SER A 219 -10.04 29.78 -14.88
C SER A 219 -9.58 29.51 -13.44
N ARG A 220 -10.48 29.06 -12.55
CA ARG A 220 -10.21 28.79 -11.13
C ARG A 220 -10.01 27.33 -10.82
N ALA A 221 -10.36 26.41 -11.73
CA ALA A 221 -10.21 24.98 -11.51
C ALA A 221 -8.73 24.61 -11.46
N GLU A 222 -8.34 23.86 -10.42
CA GLU A 222 -6.95 23.43 -10.18
C GLU A 222 -6.88 21.91 -9.94
N LEU A 223 -5.80 21.31 -10.42
CA LEU A 223 -5.41 19.93 -10.07
C LEU A 223 -3.99 19.94 -9.49
N LEU A 224 -3.88 19.56 -8.23
CA LEU A 224 -2.59 19.38 -7.55
C LEU A 224 -2.22 17.89 -7.54
N ILE A 225 -1.00 17.58 -8.00
CA ILE A 225 -0.48 16.21 -8.04
C ILE A 225 0.75 16.13 -7.15
N VAL A 226 0.67 15.29 -6.10
CA VAL A 226 1.75 15.05 -5.13
C VAL A 226 2.35 13.68 -5.35
N GLY A 227 3.65 13.64 -5.53
CA GLY A 227 4.44 12.42 -5.68
C GLY A 227 5.51 12.54 -6.72
N GLU A 228 6.32 11.50 -6.83
CA GLU A 228 7.38 11.34 -7.82
C GLU A 228 7.33 9.93 -8.41
N GLY A 229 7.93 9.76 -9.58
CA GLY A 229 8.02 8.47 -10.23
C GLY A 229 8.45 8.54 -11.70
N PRO A 230 8.61 7.40 -12.35
CA PRO A 230 9.11 7.32 -13.73
C PRO A 230 8.22 8.00 -14.77
N LEU A 231 6.95 8.30 -14.46
CA LEU A 231 6.04 8.99 -15.38
C LEU A 231 6.07 10.52 -15.23
N GLN A 232 6.98 11.08 -14.43
CA GLN A 232 6.99 12.53 -14.16
C GLN A 232 7.19 13.38 -15.40
N ASP A 233 8.18 13.05 -16.24
CA ASP A 233 8.48 13.81 -17.46
C ASP A 233 7.31 13.70 -18.46
N GLN A 234 6.80 12.47 -18.66
CA GLN A 234 5.66 12.24 -19.54
C GLN A 234 4.39 12.97 -19.05
N LEU A 235 4.22 13.08 -17.74
CA LEU A 235 3.10 13.81 -17.14
C LEU A 235 3.24 15.32 -17.36
N GLN A 236 4.46 15.87 -17.26
CA GLN A 236 4.73 17.27 -17.56
C GLN A 236 4.48 17.59 -19.04
N GLU A 237 4.99 16.75 -19.95
CA GLU A 237 4.71 16.88 -21.39
C GLU A 237 3.20 16.88 -21.68
N LEU A 238 2.45 15.98 -21.07
CA LEU A 238 0.99 15.94 -21.22
C LEU A 238 0.31 17.22 -20.71
N VAL A 239 0.75 17.77 -19.58
CA VAL A 239 0.22 19.04 -19.03
C VAL A 239 0.46 20.19 -20.00
N ASP A 240 1.64 20.26 -20.59
CA ASP A 240 2.01 21.33 -21.53
C ASP A 240 1.26 21.18 -22.88
N ASP A 241 1.17 19.97 -23.43
CA ASP A 241 0.42 19.66 -24.65
C ASP A 241 -1.07 19.99 -24.53
N GLN A 242 -1.65 19.76 -23.35
CA GLN A 242 -3.06 20.10 -23.06
C GLN A 242 -3.26 21.57 -22.66
N GLN A 243 -2.18 22.39 -22.64
CA GLN A 243 -2.20 23.81 -22.25
C GLN A 243 -2.73 24.03 -20.82
N LEU A 244 -2.42 23.12 -19.89
CA LEU A 244 -2.90 23.12 -18.51
C LEU A 244 -1.87 23.63 -17.49
N SER A 245 -0.72 24.19 -17.95
CA SER A 245 0.40 24.60 -17.07
C SER A 245 0.00 25.65 -16.01
N GLY A 246 -1.10 26.39 -16.21
CA GLY A 246 -1.66 27.31 -15.22
C GLY A 246 -2.62 26.68 -14.20
N GLN A 247 -3.08 25.44 -14.43
CA GLN A 247 -4.14 24.79 -13.66
C GLN A 247 -3.71 23.45 -13.05
N VAL A 248 -2.71 22.79 -13.61
CA VAL A 248 -2.14 21.54 -13.09
C VAL A 248 -0.77 21.83 -12.50
N GLN A 249 -0.53 21.41 -11.25
CA GLN A 249 0.73 21.60 -10.55
C GLN A 249 1.30 20.27 -10.09
N LEU A 250 2.50 19.91 -10.55
CA LEU A 250 3.26 18.76 -10.08
C LEU A 250 4.11 19.20 -8.88
N LEU A 251 3.69 18.81 -7.68
CA LEU A 251 4.27 19.31 -6.44
C LEU A 251 5.49 18.52 -5.96
N GLY A 252 5.82 17.37 -6.59
CA GLY A 252 6.86 16.46 -6.10
C GLY A 252 6.51 15.83 -4.74
N LEU A 253 7.50 15.32 -4.04
CA LEU A 253 7.28 14.72 -2.71
C LEU A 253 6.86 15.77 -1.68
N ARG A 254 5.92 15.37 -0.82
CA ARG A 254 5.45 16.16 0.33
C ARG A 254 5.47 15.30 1.59
N SER A 255 5.69 15.92 2.74
CA SER A 255 5.57 15.25 4.03
C SER A 255 4.10 14.88 4.31
N PRO A 256 3.84 13.89 5.19
CA PRO A 256 2.47 13.54 5.57
C PRO A 256 1.67 14.73 6.10
N GLN A 257 2.31 15.65 6.84
CA GLN A 257 1.66 16.88 7.33
C GLN A 257 1.26 17.80 6.18
N GLN A 258 2.15 18.02 5.19
CA GLN A 258 1.84 18.83 4.02
C GLN A 258 0.71 18.21 3.17
N ILE A 259 0.68 16.88 3.06
CA ILE A 259 -0.42 16.16 2.36
C ILE A 259 -1.74 16.39 3.11
N ALA A 260 -1.75 16.28 4.44
CA ALA A 260 -2.94 16.56 5.24
C ALA A 260 -3.41 18.02 5.09
N ASP A 261 -2.48 19.00 5.01
CA ASP A 261 -2.80 20.40 4.76
C ASP A 261 -3.43 20.61 3.36
N LEU A 262 -2.88 19.96 2.33
CA LEU A 262 -3.45 19.98 0.98
C LEU A 262 -4.85 19.34 0.95
N MET A 263 -5.06 18.22 1.64
CA MET A 263 -6.37 17.58 1.75
C MET A 263 -7.41 18.52 2.42
N ARG A 264 -7.01 19.29 3.43
CA ARG A 264 -7.92 20.27 4.07
C ARG A 264 -8.31 21.43 3.16
N SER A 265 -7.49 21.74 2.17
CA SER A 265 -7.70 22.87 1.24
C SER A 265 -8.27 22.47 -0.12
N ALA A 266 -8.56 21.19 -0.34
CA ALA A 266 -9.09 20.69 -1.61
C ALA A 266 -10.60 20.46 -1.53
N ARG A 267 -11.27 20.49 -2.69
CA ARG A 267 -12.69 20.16 -2.85
C ARG A 267 -12.92 18.66 -3.08
N GLY A 268 -11.97 17.96 -3.68
CA GLY A 268 -12.07 16.54 -3.94
C GLY A 268 -10.71 15.88 -4.11
N PHE A 269 -10.67 14.58 -3.85
CA PHE A 269 -9.52 13.73 -4.10
C PHE A 269 -9.78 12.87 -5.33
N VAL A 270 -8.75 12.69 -6.19
CA VAL A 270 -8.88 11.93 -7.42
C VAL A 270 -7.78 10.90 -7.58
N GLN A 271 -8.11 9.68 -8.01
CA GLN A 271 -7.14 8.63 -8.32
C GLN A 271 -7.68 7.66 -9.37
N HIS A 272 -7.10 7.66 -10.57
CA HIS A 272 -7.49 6.79 -11.67
C HIS A 272 -6.64 5.51 -11.69
N SER A 273 -6.73 4.69 -10.62
CA SER A 273 -5.98 3.44 -10.56
C SER A 273 -6.41 2.46 -11.66
N VAL A 274 -5.42 1.78 -12.24
CA VAL A 274 -5.60 0.79 -13.32
C VAL A 274 -4.69 -0.41 -13.08
N VAL A 275 -4.98 -1.52 -13.74
CA VAL A 275 -3.99 -2.60 -13.87
C VAL A 275 -2.88 -2.13 -14.79
N ALA A 276 -1.65 -2.09 -14.28
CA ALA A 276 -0.49 -1.69 -15.08
C ALA A 276 -0.16 -2.75 -16.15
N PRO A 277 0.59 -2.39 -17.23
CA PRO A 277 0.94 -3.33 -18.31
C PRO A 277 1.71 -4.58 -17.84
N ASP A 278 2.39 -4.51 -16.69
CA ASP A 278 3.09 -5.66 -16.06
C ASP A 278 2.21 -6.45 -15.08
N GLY A 279 0.89 -6.16 -15.06
CA GLY A 279 -0.09 -6.75 -14.15
C GLY A 279 -0.05 -6.19 -12.72
N ASP A 280 0.83 -5.21 -12.40
CA ASP A 280 0.85 -4.61 -11.07
C ASP A 280 -0.44 -3.82 -10.82
N SER A 281 -1.05 -4.02 -9.65
CA SER A 281 -2.28 -3.37 -9.24
C SER A 281 -2.18 -2.86 -7.79
N GLU A 282 -3.18 -2.10 -7.37
CA GLU A 282 -3.28 -1.66 -5.98
C GLU A 282 -3.72 -2.82 -5.07
N GLY A 283 -3.29 -2.78 -3.81
CA GLY A 283 -3.94 -3.57 -2.78
C GLY A 283 -5.15 -2.83 -2.23
N ASN A 284 -4.87 -1.72 -1.54
CA ASN A 284 -5.85 -0.73 -1.09
C ASN A 284 -5.10 0.58 -0.87
N PRO A 285 -5.33 1.62 -1.69
CA PRO A 285 -4.55 2.85 -1.65
C PRO A 285 -4.75 3.62 -0.33
N VAL A 286 -3.67 3.85 0.40
CA VAL A 286 -3.72 4.58 1.69
C VAL A 286 -4.23 6.00 1.48
N ALA A 287 -3.80 6.68 0.41
CA ALA A 287 -4.21 8.06 0.12
C ALA A 287 -5.73 8.23 -0.04
N VAL A 288 -6.43 7.20 -0.55
CA VAL A 288 -7.91 7.18 -0.62
C VAL A 288 -8.53 7.18 0.78
N MET A 289 -7.99 6.36 1.69
CA MET A 289 -8.45 6.33 3.09
C MET A 289 -8.10 7.63 3.82
N GLU A 290 -6.91 8.21 3.58
CA GLU A 290 -6.47 9.49 4.14
C GLU A 290 -7.39 10.64 3.69
N ALA A 291 -7.74 10.67 2.41
CA ALA A 291 -8.67 11.66 1.86
C ALA A 291 -10.06 11.53 2.49
N GLN A 292 -10.64 10.33 2.53
CA GLN A 292 -11.94 10.12 3.16
C GLN A 292 -11.92 10.44 4.66
N LEU A 293 -10.86 10.04 5.38
CA LEU A 293 -10.74 10.35 6.81
C LEU A 293 -10.62 11.85 7.06
N SER A 294 -10.00 12.60 6.15
CA SER A 294 -9.97 14.05 6.17
C SER A 294 -11.37 14.67 6.02
N GLY A 295 -12.32 13.95 5.45
CA GLY A 295 -13.65 14.44 5.06
C GLY A 295 -13.71 14.90 3.60
N LEU A 296 -12.73 14.50 2.78
CA LEU A 296 -12.64 14.84 1.37
C LEU A 296 -13.35 13.77 0.54
N PRO A 297 -14.29 14.13 -0.37
CA PRO A 297 -14.91 13.17 -1.27
C PRO A 297 -13.89 12.62 -2.25
N VAL A 298 -14.02 11.36 -2.62
CA VAL A 298 -13.12 10.66 -3.52
C VAL A 298 -13.79 10.37 -4.85
N VAL A 299 -13.12 10.70 -5.96
CA VAL A 299 -13.40 10.13 -7.27
C VAL A 299 -12.30 9.13 -7.60
N ALA A 300 -12.64 7.88 -7.83
CA ALA A 300 -11.68 6.84 -8.12
C ALA A 300 -12.23 5.78 -9.07
N THR A 301 -11.38 4.87 -9.51
CA THR A 301 -11.79 3.73 -10.33
C THR A 301 -12.26 2.55 -9.47
N ARG A 302 -13.10 1.68 -10.06
CA ARG A 302 -13.49 0.37 -9.49
C ARG A 302 -12.33 -0.62 -9.59
N HIS A 303 -11.21 -0.26 -8.98
CA HIS A 303 -9.94 -0.99 -9.05
C HIS A 303 -9.60 -1.65 -7.71
N ALA A 304 -9.25 -2.94 -7.75
CA ALA A 304 -8.75 -3.71 -6.60
C ALA A 304 -9.57 -3.49 -5.31
N GLY A 305 -8.94 -3.04 -4.21
CA GLY A 305 -9.61 -2.82 -2.93
C GLY A 305 -10.33 -1.48 -2.79
N ILE A 306 -10.32 -0.61 -3.80
CA ILE A 306 -10.94 0.73 -3.70
C ILE A 306 -12.46 0.62 -3.40
N PRO A 307 -13.25 -0.26 -4.08
CA PRO A 307 -14.68 -0.40 -3.80
C PRO A 307 -15.02 -0.94 -2.40
N GLU A 308 -14.04 -1.48 -1.68
CA GLU A 308 -14.23 -1.90 -0.29
C GLU A 308 -14.24 -0.71 0.68
N VAL A 309 -13.58 0.39 0.31
CA VAL A 309 -13.47 1.63 1.10
C VAL A 309 -14.45 2.68 0.61
N VAL A 310 -14.49 2.93 -0.70
CA VAL A 310 -15.35 3.93 -1.33
C VAL A 310 -16.64 3.26 -1.80
N LEU A 311 -17.77 3.69 -1.28
CA LEU A 311 -19.11 3.28 -1.73
C LEU A 311 -19.61 4.31 -2.74
N ASP A 312 -19.87 3.83 -3.96
CA ASP A 312 -20.29 4.68 -5.07
C ASP A 312 -21.60 5.41 -4.79
N GLY A 313 -21.63 6.73 -5.01
CA GLY A 313 -22.75 7.61 -4.76
C GLY A 313 -23.02 7.94 -3.28
N ASP A 314 -22.36 7.23 -2.34
CA ASP A 314 -22.56 7.42 -0.90
C ASP A 314 -21.33 8.05 -0.21
N THR A 315 -20.14 7.49 -0.42
CA THR A 315 -18.90 7.99 0.20
C THR A 315 -17.87 8.54 -0.81
N GLY A 316 -18.20 8.49 -2.08
CA GLY A 316 -17.41 8.95 -3.21
C GLY A 316 -18.09 8.58 -4.52
N LEU A 317 -17.40 8.77 -5.62
CA LEU A 317 -17.84 8.42 -6.96
C LEU A 317 -16.84 7.43 -7.57
N LEU A 318 -17.33 6.31 -8.09
CA LEU A 318 -16.53 5.27 -8.72
C LEU A 318 -16.83 5.18 -10.21
N VAL A 319 -15.77 5.10 -11.01
CA VAL A 319 -15.84 4.91 -12.47
C VAL A 319 -15.08 3.65 -12.86
N GLU A 320 -15.28 3.15 -14.07
CA GLU A 320 -14.51 2.01 -14.57
C GLU A 320 -13.07 2.41 -14.90
N GLU A 321 -12.15 1.42 -14.87
CA GLU A 321 -10.77 1.62 -15.29
C GLU A 321 -10.73 2.11 -16.74
N GLU A 322 -9.76 2.98 -17.07
CA GLU A 322 -9.59 3.62 -18.39
C GLU A 322 -10.75 4.52 -18.86
N ASP A 323 -11.85 4.62 -18.13
CA ASP A 323 -12.94 5.54 -18.46
C ASP A 323 -12.62 6.97 -18.01
N VAL A 324 -11.78 7.61 -18.82
CA VAL A 324 -11.34 9.01 -18.63
C VAL A 324 -12.54 9.98 -18.73
N GLU A 325 -13.56 9.62 -19.49
CA GLU A 325 -14.75 10.44 -19.69
C GLU A 325 -15.63 10.46 -18.44
N ALA A 326 -15.96 9.29 -17.90
CA ALA A 326 -16.71 9.20 -16.65
C ALA A 326 -15.95 9.83 -15.48
N MET A 327 -14.62 9.70 -15.45
CA MET A 327 -13.77 10.37 -14.46
C MET A 327 -13.89 11.91 -14.56
N ALA A 328 -13.87 12.47 -15.77
CA ALA A 328 -14.05 13.90 -15.99
C ALA A 328 -15.41 14.41 -15.50
N GLN A 329 -16.48 13.63 -15.79
CA GLN A 329 -17.84 13.96 -15.34
C GLN A 329 -17.95 13.90 -13.81
N ALA A 330 -17.37 12.86 -13.17
CA ALA A 330 -17.37 12.72 -11.72
C ALA A 330 -16.58 13.84 -11.01
N MET A 331 -15.41 14.21 -11.55
CA MET A 331 -14.65 15.40 -11.11
C MET A 331 -15.50 16.67 -11.23
N GLY A 332 -16.18 16.85 -12.36
CA GLY A 332 -17.03 18.01 -12.62
C GLY A 332 -18.16 18.14 -11.60
N ARG A 333 -18.81 17.05 -11.24
CA ARG A 333 -19.85 17.05 -10.21
C ARG A 333 -19.33 17.57 -8.86
N LEU A 334 -18.12 17.18 -8.45
CA LEU A 334 -17.55 17.70 -7.20
C LEU A 334 -17.25 19.20 -7.27
N LEU A 335 -16.85 19.72 -8.44
CA LEU A 335 -16.55 21.15 -8.60
C LEU A 335 -17.83 21.99 -8.68
N LEU A 336 -18.87 21.49 -9.35
CA LEU A 336 -20.12 22.19 -9.60
C LEU A 336 -21.13 22.08 -8.46
N GLU A 337 -21.06 21.03 -7.63
CA GLU A 337 -22.00 20.70 -6.56
C GLU A 337 -21.29 20.64 -5.19
N PRO A 338 -20.95 21.80 -4.57
CA PRO A 338 -20.22 21.81 -3.28
C PRO A 338 -20.93 21.05 -2.16
N GLU A 339 -22.25 21.05 -2.13
CA GLU A 339 -23.06 20.33 -1.14
C GLU A 339 -22.95 18.82 -1.33
N LEU A 340 -22.91 18.34 -2.57
CA LEU A 340 -22.63 16.95 -2.89
C LEU A 340 -21.23 16.56 -2.38
N ALA A 341 -20.23 17.40 -2.65
CA ALA A 341 -18.87 17.17 -2.19
C ALA A 341 -18.80 17.06 -0.66
N ALA A 342 -19.44 17.96 0.07
CA ALA A 342 -19.52 17.93 1.53
C ALA A 342 -20.25 16.68 2.05
N ARG A 343 -21.38 16.29 1.45
CA ARG A 343 -22.15 15.12 1.83
C ARG A 343 -21.34 13.83 1.67
N LEU A 344 -20.74 13.61 0.49
CA LEU A 344 -19.89 12.45 0.20
C LEU A 344 -18.67 12.41 1.13
N GLY A 345 -18.02 13.55 1.33
CA GLY A 345 -16.85 13.66 2.22
C GLY A 345 -17.19 13.31 3.68
N ALA A 346 -18.31 13.82 4.20
CA ALA A 346 -18.76 13.51 5.55
C ALA A 346 -19.12 12.02 5.72
N ALA A 347 -19.75 11.39 4.72
CA ALA A 347 -20.06 9.97 4.74
C ALA A 347 -18.77 9.13 4.67
N GLY A 348 -17.84 9.48 3.77
CA GLY A 348 -16.53 8.84 3.65
C GLY A 348 -15.73 8.89 4.95
N ARG A 349 -15.72 10.05 5.63
CA ARG A 349 -15.05 10.19 6.92
C ARG A 349 -15.64 9.25 7.98
N ARG A 350 -16.96 9.19 8.11
CA ARG A 350 -17.61 8.26 9.06
C ARG A 350 -17.24 6.82 8.76
N ARG A 351 -17.27 6.42 7.49
CA ARG A 351 -16.89 5.05 7.08
C ARG A 351 -15.48 4.70 7.46
N VAL A 352 -14.50 5.55 7.10
CA VAL A 352 -13.08 5.26 7.37
C VAL A 352 -12.78 5.33 8.86
N ALA A 353 -13.36 6.27 9.60
CA ALA A 353 -13.22 6.35 11.04
C ALA A 353 -13.71 5.08 11.76
N ASN A 354 -14.74 4.42 11.23
CA ASN A 354 -15.35 3.24 11.85
C ASN A 354 -14.70 1.89 11.46
N GLY A 355 -13.80 1.84 10.46
CA GLY A 355 -13.28 0.53 10.01
C GLY A 355 -11.91 0.56 9.32
N PHE A 356 -11.38 1.73 8.96
CA PHE A 356 -10.19 1.82 8.10
C PHE A 356 -9.12 2.78 8.66
N THR A 357 -9.06 2.92 9.98
CA THR A 357 -7.97 3.67 10.62
C THR A 357 -6.75 2.78 10.86
N VAL A 358 -5.62 3.39 11.10
CA VAL A 358 -4.40 2.69 11.46
C VAL A 358 -4.55 1.86 12.75
N GLN A 359 -5.42 2.27 13.67
CA GLN A 359 -5.74 1.51 14.89
C GLN A 359 -6.47 0.20 14.57
N HIS A 360 -7.43 0.21 13.64
CA HIS A 360 -8.09 -1.02 13.16
C HIS A 360 -7.08 -1.97 12.51
N HIS A 361 -6.13 -1.43 11.74
CA HIS A 361 -5.04 -2.21 11.18
C HIS A 361 -4.17 -2.86 12.25
N TRP A 362 -3.72 -2.09 13.26
CA TRP A 362 -2.90 -2.63 14.34
C TRP A 362 -3.66 -3.70 15.15
N PHE A 363 -4.94 -3.47 15.43
CA PHE A 363 -5.77 -4.45 16.11
C PHE A 363 -5.87 -5.78 15.33
N ALA A 364 -6.14 -5.70 14.03
CA ALA A 364 -6.22 -6.88 13.17
C ALA A 364 -4.87 -7.64 13.08
N VAL A 365 -3.76 -6.91 12.90
CA VAL A 365 -2.41 -7.48 12.86
C VAL A 365 -2.05 -8.11 14.20
N SER A 366 -2.36 -7.45 15.32
CA SER A 366 -2.12 -7.97 16.68
C SER A 366 -2.85 -9.29 16.90
N GLY A 367 -4.13 -9.36 16.53
CA GLY A 367 -4.91 -10.59 16.68
C GLY A 367 -4.36 -11.77 15.86
N VAL A 368 -3.80 -11.52 14.66
CA VAL A 368 -3.13 -12.58 13.89
C VAL A 368 -1.86 -13.05 14.61
N LEU A 369 -1.02 -12.12 15.06
CA LEU A 369 0.24 -12.43 15.73
C LEU A 369 0.02 -13.20 17.03
N GLU A 370 -0.96 -12.80 17.84
CA GLU A 370 -1.33 -13.45 19.10
C GLU A 370 -1.84 -14.88 18.89
N ARG A 371 -2.75 -15.09 17.93
CA ARG A 371 -3.26 -16.43 17.60
C ARG A 371 -2.15 -17.34 17.08
N SER A 372 -1.28 -16.84 16.20
CA SER A 372 -0.17 -17.63 15.66
C SER A 372 0.84 -18.01 16.74
N ALA A 373 1.16 -17.09 17.66
CA ALA A 373 2.06 -17.37 18.78
C ALA A 373 1.45 -18.37 19.79
N ALA A 374 0.13 -18.30 20.05
CA ALA A 374 -0.56 -19.23 20.95
C ALA A 374 -0.66 -20.65 20.39
N ALA A 375 -0.75 -20.80 19.07
CA ALA A 375 -0.85 -22.11 18.42
C ALA A 375 0.46 -22.91 18.48
N ARG A 376 1.62 -22.24 18.59
CA ARG A 376 2.95 -22.86 18.67
C ARG A 376 3.85 -22.08 19.62
N SER A 377 4.47 -22.75 20.58
CA SER A 377 5.54 -22.18 21.42
C SER A 377 6.84 -22.95 21.17
N PRO A 378 7.75 -22.46 20.33
CA PRO A 378 8.94 -23.20 19.93
C PRO A 378 9.99 -23.33 21.05
N TRP A 379 9.86 -22.54 22.13
CA TRP A 379 10.87 -22.42 23.18
C TRP A 379 10.51 -23.16 24.49
N THR A 380 9.39 -23.86 24.53
CA THR A 380 8.88 -24.60 25.69
C THR A 380 9.16 -26.10 25.64
N ARG A 381 10.03 -26.57 24.76
CA ARG A 381 10.50 -27.96 24.74
C ARG A 381 11.88 -28.11 25.36
#